data_7bfb9b15179af2f1d2a1e37094208458
#
_entry.id   7bfb9b15179af2f1d2a1e37094208458
#
_cell.length_a   1.000
_cell.length_b   1.000
_cell.length_c   1.000
_cell.angle_alpha   90.00
_cell.angle_beta   90.00
_cell.angle_gamma   90.00
#
_symmetry.space_group_name_H-M   'P 1'
#
loop_
_entity.id
_entity.type
_entity.pdbx_description
1 polymer ?
#
loop_
_entity_poly.entity_id
_entity_poly.type
_entity_poly.pdbx_seq_one_letter_code
_entity_poly.pdbx_strand_id
1 'polypeptide(L)'
;MTGVSPACDDRSTTELKAINPIRMGGVEVLPVVEGGKGVAVSNGATCGGWATGGGVGTFSAVNADSYDADGTVIRQVYHGRTRRDRHEELVAYGISGGIAQAREAHERAGGVGRIHMNILWEMGGAERVARGILEGAKGLINGITCGAGMPYRLADIARDFGVHYYPIISSARAFNALWKRAYSKTREWLGGVVYEDPWLAGGHNGLSNSEDPRKPEDPFPRVLKLRQQMREFGLGDVPIIMAGGVWWLEEWEDWIDNPDLGPVAFQFGTRPLLTTESPISDAWKERLLTLKRGDVLLQPFSPTGFYSSAVRNEFLHELEERNERQVAYTSEPVGDHIAEYGVGPRKRVVYLTPHDLARVRHWEVEGHVEA
;
A
#
# COMPACT_ATOMS: atom_id res chain seq x y z
N MET A 1 15.62 27.53 -37.72
CA MET A 1 14.58 28.29 -37.01
C MET A 1 13.24 27.86 -37.54
N THR A 2 12.57 26.96 -36.91
CA THR A 2 11.13 26.74 -37.05
C THR A 2 10.65 26.19 -35.70
N GLY A 3 10.04 27.07 -34.91
CA GLY A 3 9.49 26.74 -33.62
C GLY A 3 8.29 25.82 -33.77
N VAL A 4 8.33 24.69 -33.15
CA VAL A 4 7.16 23.86 -32.89
C VAL A 4 6.57 24.33 -31.58
N SER A 5 5.51 25.14 -31.69
CA SER A 5 4.62 25.46 -30.57
C SER A 5 4.01 24.15 -30.06
N PRO A 6 3.97 23.88 -28.73
CA PRO A 6 3.18 22.75 -28.25
C PRO A 6 1.71 23.08 -28.53
N ALA A 7 1.06 22.20 -29.29
CA ALA A 7 -0.38 22.25 -29.48
C ALA A 7 -1.04 22.22 -28.10
N CYS A 8 -1.70 23.33 -27.77
CA CYS A 8 -2.64 23.39 -26.68
C CYS A 8 -3.79 22.46 -27.08
N ASP A 9 -3.90 21.33 -26.42
CA ASP A 9 -4.97 20.36 -26.62
C ASP A 9 -6.27 21.07 -26.23
N ASP A 10 -7.12 21.29 -27.21
CA ASP A 10 -8.43 21.91 -27.07
C ASP A 10 -9.36 20.89 -26.39
N ARG A 11 -9.09 20.64 -25.09
CA ARG A 11 -10.03 19.90 -24.25
C ARG A 11 -11.23 20.80 -24.05
N SER A 12 -12.33 20.44 -24.69
CA SER A 12 -13.64 21.00 -24.38
C SER A 12 -13.76 21.08 -22.85
N THR A 13 -14.11 22.26 -22.34
CA THR A 13 -14.41 22.48 -20.91
C THR A 13 -15.68 21.73 -20.55
N THR A 14 -15.57 20.41 -20.42
CA THR A 14 -16.61 19.61 -19.78
C THR A 14 -16.52 19.96 -18.30
N GLU A 15 -17.56 20.58 -17.76
CA GLU A 15 -17.64 20.82 -16.31
C GLU A 15 -17.53 19.46 -15.62
N LEU A 16 -16.50 19.31 -14.78
CA LEU A 16 -16.33 18.13 -13.93
C LEU A 16 -17.59 17.91 -13.09
N LYS A 17 -18.05 16.66 -12.98
CA LYS A 17 -19.08 16.31 -12.02
C LYS A 17 -18.71 16.79 -10.63
N ALA A 18 -19.66 17.40 -9.94
CA ALA A 18 -19.45 17.82 -8.56
C ALA A 18 -19.13 16.60 -7.69
N ILE A 19 -18.11 16.73 -6.84
CA ILE A 19 -17.76 15.71 -5.88
C ILE A 19 -18.61 15.93 -4.64
N ASN A 20 -19.65 15.11 -4.46
CA ASN A 20 -20.53 15.17 -3.33
C ASN A 20 -19.92 14.44 -2.11
N PRO A 21 -20.11 14.95 -0.87
CA PRO A 21 -19.75 14.23 0.31
C PRO A 21 -20.43 12.86 0.38
N ILE A 22 -19.70 11.87 0.91
CA ILE A 22 -20.22 10.53 1.16
C ILE A 22 -20.10 10.19 2.65
N ARG A 23 -20.87 9.20 3.08
CA ARG A 23 -20.82 8.76 4.47
C ARG A 23 -19.73 7.70 4.66
N MET A 24 -18.72 8.01 5.47
CA MET A 24 -17.63 7.11 5.85
C MET A 24 -17.56 6.97 7.37
N GLY A 25 -17.69 5.75 7.89
CA GLY A 25 -17.65 5.53 9.33
C GLY A 25 -18.68 6.39 10.09
N GLY A 26 -19.88 6.58 9.51
CA GLY A 26 -20.97 7.32 10.13
C GLY A 26 -20.92 8.84 9.97
N VAL A 27 -19.88 9.41 9.36
CA VAL A 27 -19.69 10.88 9.17
C VAL A 27 -19.60 11.20 7.68
N GLU A 28 -20.13 12.35 7.27
CA GLU A 28 -19.98 12.88 5.93
C GLU A 28 -18.59 13.46 5.71
N VAL A 29 -17.92 13.05 4.64
CA VAL A 29 -16.59 13.53 4.22
C VAL A 29 -16.54 13.66 2.70
N LEU A 30 -15.67 14.49 2.20
CA LEU A 30 -15.35 14.46 0.77
C LEU A 30 -14.77 13.09 0.40
N PRO A 31 -15.15 12.51 -0.76
CA PRO A 31 -14.74 11.18 -1.18
C PRO A 31 -13.26 11.14 -1.67
N VAL A 32 -12.37 11.81 -0.97
CA VAL A 32 -10.94 11.88 -1.25
C VAL A 32 -10.15 11.39 -0.05
N VAL A 33 -9.28 10.42 -0.27
CA VAL A 33 -8.54 9.72 0.78
C VAL A 33 -7.05 9.80 0.50
N GLU A 34 -6.26 10.13 1.51
CA GLU A 34 -4.81 9.95 1.44
C GLU A 34 -4.48 8.46 1.60
N GLY A 35 -3.71 7.89 0.66
CA GLY A 35 -3.16 6.54 0.80
C GLY A 35 -2.00 6.51 1.77
N GLY A 36 -2.05 5.58 2.73
CA GLY A 36 -0.96 5.40 3.68
C GLY A 36 0.29 4.85 2.99
N LYS A 37 1.43 5.51 3.17
CA LYS A 37 2.73 5.19 2.59
C LYS A 37 3.75 4.90 3.70
N GLY A 38 4.15 3.64 3.83
CA GLY A 38 5.29 3.26 4.70
C GLY A 38 6.62 3.47 3.98
N VAL A 39 7.76 3.56 4.63
CA VAL A 39 7.95 3.63 6.07
C VAL A 39 7.96 5.11 6.45
N ALA A 40 7.13 5.53 7.39
CA ALA A 40 7.06 6.91 7.91
C ALA A 40 6.82 8.03 6.86
N VAL A 41 6.46 7.71 5.60
CA VAL A 41 6.30 8.71 4.53
C VAL A 41 4.98 9.46 4.66
N SER A 42 3.86 8.76 4.90
CA SER A 42 2.62 9.42 5.34
C SER A 42 2.73 9.70 6.83
N ASN A 43 2.83 10.95 7.19
CA ASN A 43 3.05 11.42 8.55
C ASN A 43 1.83 12.19 9.10
N GLY A 44 1.90 12.69 10.34
CA GLY A 44 0.84 13.47 10.95
C GLY A 44 0.55 14.76 10.19
N ALA A 45 1.59 15.40 9.64
CA ALA A 45 1.44 16.64 8.90
C ALA A 45 0.63 16.47 7.62
N THR A 46 0.98 15.46 6.78
CA THR A 46 0.23 15.16 5.55
C THR A 46 -1.20 14.73 5.88
N CYS A 47 -1.36 13.85 6.86
CA CYS A 47 -2.65 13.34 7.30
C CYS A 47 -3.57 14.48 7.79
N GLY A 48 -3.08 15.35 8.68
CA GLY A 48 -3.84 16.47 9.20
C GLY A 48 -4.19 17.49 8.12
N GLY A 49 -3.23 17.83 7.24
CA GLY A 49 -3.46 18.71 6.09
C GLY A 49 -4.54 18.18 5.15
N TRP A 50 -4.54 16.87 4.86
CA TRP A 50 -5.57 16.24 4.04
C TRP A 50 -6.95 16.26 4.72
N ALA A 51 -7.00 15.96 6.02
CA ALA A 51 -8.24 15.99 6.79
C ALA A 51 -8.82 17.40 6.88
N THR A 52 -8.00 18.45 7.01
CA THR A 52 -8.42 19.86 7.00
C THR A 52 -9.20 20.23 5.72
N GLY A 53 -8.87 19.58 4.59
CA GLY A 53 -9.62 19.71 3.33
C GLY A 53 -10.99 19.03 3.32
N GLY A 54 -11.43 18.41 4.42
CA GLY A 54 -12.72 17.72 4.55
C GLY A 54 -12.71 16.27 4.04
N GLY A 55 -11.56 15.75 3.62
CA GLY A 55 -11.37 14.36 3.21
C GLY A 55 -10.90 13.45 4.35
N VAL A 56 -10.27 12.35 3.99
CA VAL A 56 -9.69 11.38 4.93
C VAL A 56 -8.17 11.41 4.83
N GLY A 57 -7.51 11.94 5.83
CA GLY A 57 -6.06 11.84 5.96
C GLY A 57 -5.64 10.50 6.53
N THR A 58 -4.49 9.99 6.11
CA THR A 58 -3.99 8.70 6.58
C THR A 58 -2.50 8.78 6.89
N PHE A 59 -2.11 8.55 8.13
CA PHE A 59 -0.69 8.39 8.48
C PHE A 59 -0.29 6.91 8.50
N SER A 60 0.99 6.64 8.27
CA SER A 60 1.54 5.29 8.32
C SER A 60 1.98 4.95 9.74
N ALA A 61 1.47 3.84 10.29
CA ALA A 61 1.95 3.26 11.54
C ALA A 61 3.10 2.27 11.33
N VAL A 62 3.59 2.14 10.10
CA VAL A 62 4.74 1.27 9.78
C VAL A 62 6.02 2.03 10.11
N ASN A 63 6.65 1.70 11.24
CA ASN A 63 7.85 2.37 11.75
C ASN A 63 7.72 3.90 11.75
N ALA A 64 6.60 4.39 12.26
CA ALA A 64 6.31 5.81 12.34
C ALA A 64 7.37 6.55 13.17
N ASP A 65 7.76 7.73 12.71
CA ASP A 65 8.69 8.58 13.42
C ASP A 65 8.03 9.26 14.64
N SER A 66 8.82 9.45 15.70
CA SER A 66 8.51 10.34 16.80
C SER A 66 9.45 11.53 16.80
N TYR A 67 9.04 12.61 17.45
CA TYR A 67 9.79 13.88 17.46
C TYR A 67 10.13 14.28 18.89
N ASP A 68 11.25 14.97 19.05
CA ASP A 68 11.60 15.65 20.28
C ASP A 68 10.83 17.00 20.44
N ALA A 69 11.12 17.73 21.51
CA ALA A 69 10.48 19.01 21.78
C ALA A 69 10.74 20.09 20.73
N ASP A 70 11.80 19.94 19.96
CA ASP A 70 12.20 20.89 18.90
C ASP A 70 11.66 20.46 17.52
N GLY A 71 10.88 19.36 17.46
CA GLY A 71 10.31 18.80 16.22
C GLY A 71 11.31 18.01 15.37
N THR A 72 12.47 17.64 15.95
CA THR A 72 13.46 16.82 15.27
C THR A 72 13.10 15.34 15.42
N VAL A 73 13.27 14.57 14.33
CA VAL A 73 13.03 13.12 14.38
C VAL A 73 13.95 12.43 15.38
N ILE A 74 13.36 11.72 16.31
CA ILE A 74 14.09 10.92 17.29
C ILE A 74 14.65 9.67 16.58
N ARG A 75 15.98 9.59 16.48
CA ARG A 75 16.67 8.48 15.88
C ARG A 75 16.40 7.19 16.68
N GLN A 76 15.94 6.15 16.00
CA GLN A 76 15.79 4.82 16.59
C GLN A 76 17.17 4.18 16.84
N VAL A 77 17.45 3.84 18.08
CA VAL A 77 18.70 3.19 18.50
C VAL A 77 18.36 1.86 19.14
N TYR A 78 18.90 0.78 18.60
CA TYR A 78 18.62 -0.58 19.04
C TYR A 78 19.76 -1.09 19.94
N HIS A 79 19.44 -1.47 21.16
CA HIS A 79 20.37 -2.01 22.16
C HIS A 79 20.21 -3.52 22.33
N GLY A 80 19.14 -4.11 21.83
CA GLY A 80 18.83 -5.52 21.95
C GLY A 80 19.93 -6.42 21.37
N ARG A 81 20.32 -7.45 22.13
CA ARG A 81 21.37 -8.40 21.74
C ARG A 81 20.85 -9.49 20.80
N THR A 82 19.57 -9.83 20.91
CA THR A 82 18.91 -10.82 20.05
C THR A 82 17.98 -10.16 19.04
N ARG A 83 17.58 -10.91 18.01
CA ARG A 83 16.54 -10.46 17.07
C ARG A 83 15.22 -10.17 17.79
N ARG A 84 14.88 -10.94 18.81
CA ARG A 84 13.69 -10.77 19.61
C ARG A 84 13.74 -9.43 20.37
N ASP A 85 14.84 -9.14 21.06
CA ASP A 85 14.97 -7.90 21.81
C ASP A 85 14.84 -6.68 20.90
N ARG A 86 15.53 -6.69 19.73
CA ARG A 86 15.43 -5.60 18.75
C ARG A 86 14.02 -5.48 18.14
N HIS A 87 13.31 -6.58 18.01
CA HIS A 87 11.91 -6.55 17.58
C HIS A 87 11.00 -5.90 18.62
N GLU A 88 11.23 -6.17 19.92
CA GLU A 88 10.49 -5.48 21.00
C GLU A 88 10.76 -3.97 20.99
N GLU A 89 12.00 -3.55 20.78
CA GLU A 89 12.37 -2.15 20.63
C GLU A 89 11.70 -1.51 19.40
N LEU A 90 11.69 -2.20 18.26
CA LEU A 90 11.01 -1.75 17.04
C LEU A 90 9.51 -1.53 17.26
N VAL A 91 8.84 -2.45 17.93
CA VAL A 91 7.42 -2.33 18.28
C VAL A 91 7.20 -1.13 19.20
N ALA A 92 8.06 -0.93 20.20
CA ALA A 92 7.94 0.22 21.11
C ALA A 92 8.14 1.55 20.38
N TYR A 93 9.15 1.66 19.50
CA TYR A 93 9.32 2.84 18.64
C TYR A 93 8.11 3.08 17.73
N GLY A 94 7.61 2.04 17.07
CA GLY A 94 6.43 2.15 16.21
C GLY A 94 5.19 2.64 16.95
N ILE A 95 4.98 2.20 18.20
CA ILE A 95 3.87 2.69 19.04
C ILE A 95 4.08 4.17 19.38
N SER A 96 5.25 4.55 19.88
CA SER A 96 5.55 5.94 20.23
C SER A 96 5.41 6.88 19.05
N GLY A 97 5.98 6.48 17.89
CA GLY A 97 5.86 7.24 16.65
C GLY A 97 4.42 7.37 16.19
N GLY A 98 3.67 6.28 16.15
CA GLY A 98 2.26 6.32 15.74
C GLY A 98 1.38 7.22 16.63
N ILE A 99 1.65 7.26 17.94
CA ILE A 99 0.99 8.19 18.86
C ILE A 99 1.34 9.64 18.53
N ALA A 100 2.62 9.92 18.25
CA ALA A 100 3.07 11.26 17.85
C ALA A 100 2.38 11.72 16.56
N GLN A 101 2.34 10.85 15.53
CA GLN A 101 1.68 11.14 14.26
C GLN A 101 0.17 11.39 14.43
N ALA A 102 -0.51 10.59 15.25
CA ALA A 102 -1.93 10.77 15.50
C ALA A 102 -2.24 12.11 16.18
N ARG A 103 -1.40 12.54 17.14
CA ARG A 103 -1.54 13.84 17.82
C ARG A 103 -1.33 15.00 16.84
N GLU A 104 -0.27 14.96 16.07
CA GLU A 104 0.00 15.99 15.06
C GLU A 104 -1.13 16.08 14.02
N ALA A 105 -1.59 14.94 13.51
CA ALA A 105 -2.69 14.89 12.57
C ALA A 105 -3.97 15.50 13.14
N HIS A 106 -4.30 15.17 14.40
CA HIS A 106 -5.50 15.68 15.07
C HIS A 106 -5.42 17.19 15.32
N GLU A 107 -4.27 17.68 15.76
CA GLU A 107 -4.04 19.09 16.00
C GLU A 107 -4.20 19.90 14.69
N ARG A 108 -3.58 19.45 13.60
CA ARG A 108 -3.67 20.09 12.29
C ARG A 108 -5.07 20.03 11.70
N ALA A 109 -5.76 18.91 11.84
CA ALA A 109 -7.12 18.74 11.32
C ALA A 109 -8.15 19.66 11.98
N GLY A 110 -7.91 20.10 13.22
CA GLY A 110 -8.82 21.00 13.93
C GLY A 110 -10.25 20.47 14.08
N GLY A 111 -10.43 19.15 14.09
CA GLY A 111 -11.73 18.50 14.15
C GLY A 111 -12.45 18.35 12.80
N VAL A 112 -11.78 18.69 11.68
CA VAL A 112 -12.31 18.56 10.32
C VAL A 112 -11.84 17.25 9.69
N GLY A 113 -12.66 16.67 8.83
CA GLY A 113 -12.34 15.42 8.10
C GLY A 113 -12.19 14.20 9.01
N ARG A 114 -11.40 13.24 8.57
CA ARG A 114 -11.15 11.99 9.29
C ARG A 114 -9.66 11.66 9.30
N ILE A 115 -9.22 11.06 10.40
CA ILE A 115 -7.84 10.61 10.60
C ILE A 115 -7.83 9.09 10.64
N HIS A 116 -7.11 8.49 9.70
CA HIS A 116 -6.90 7.05 9.63
C HIS A 116 -5.45 6.69 9.91
N MET A 117 -5.27 5.51 10.46
CA MET A 117 -3.97 4.87 10.65
C MET A 117 -3.83 3.74 9.64
N ASN A 118 -2.73 3.73 8.87
CA ASN A 118 -2.42 2.62 7.96
C ASN A 118 -1.42 1.65 8.60
N ILE A 119 -1.70 0.35 8.51
CA ILE A 119 -0.83 -0.70 9.03
C ILE A 119 -0.71 -1.85 8.03
N LEU A 120 0.46 -2.50 8.00
CA LEU A 120 0.68 -3.71 7.22
C LEU A 120 0.47 -4.93 8.11
N TRP A 121 -0.46 -5.83 7.75
CA TRP A 121 -0.80 -6.97 8.60
C TRP A 121 0.36 -7.96 8.77
N GLU A 122 1.17 -8.14 7.74
CA GLU A 122 2.30 -9.07 7.75
C GLU A 122 3.56 -8.53 8.44
N MET A 123 3.58 -7.27 8.82
CA MET A 123 4.68 -6.79 9.65
C MET A 123 4.67 -7.46 11.03
N GLY A 124 5.84 -7.85 11.52
CA GLY A 124 5.95 -8.41 12.85
C GLY A 124 5.39 -7.45 13.91
N GLY A 125 4.47 -7.94 14.74
CA GLY A 125 3.88 -7.13 15.81
C GLY A 125 2.77 -6.18 15.39
N ALA A 126 2.23 -6.28 14.17
CA ALA A 126 1.18 -5.41 13.63
C ALA A 126 0.02 -5.15 14.61
N GLU A 127 -0.53 -6.20 15.19
CA GLU A 127 -1.63 -6.08 16.18
C GLU A 127 -1.19 -5.32 17.43
N ARG A 128 0.01 -5.58 17.95
CA ARG A 128 0.54 -4.90 19.13
C ARG A 128 0.77 -3.41 18.86
N VAL A 129 1.32 -3.08 17.70
CA VAL A 129 1.51 -1.69 17.26
C VAL A 129 0.16 -0.99 17.13
N ALA A 130 -0.81 -1.60 16.45
CA ALA A 130 -2.14 -1.02 16.29
C ALA A 130 -2.83 -0.75 17.65
N ARG A 131 -2.86 -1.76 18.52
CA ARG A 131 -3.46 -1.62 19.86
C ARG A 131 -2.74 -0.58 20.71
N GLY A 132 -1.41 -0.58 20.72
CA GLY A 132 -0.61 0.39 21.48
C GLY A 132 -0.82 1.83 21.00
N ILE A 133 -0.92 2.07 19.70
CA ILE A 133 -1.21 3.38 19.14
C ILE A 133 -2.64 3.83 19.52
N LEU A 134 -3.64 2.96 19.35
CA LEU A 134 -5.03 3.27 19.65
C LEU A 134 -5.25 3.56 21.15
N GLU A 135 -4.53 2.87 22.04
CA GLU A 135 -4.56 3.14 23.47
C GLU A 135 -3.93 4.50 23.80
N GLY A 136 -2.72 4.76 23.27
CA GLY A 136 -1.97 5.99 23.58
C GLY A 136 -2.50 7.25 22.87
N ALA A 137 -3.26 7.08 21.78
CA ALA A 137 -3.90 8.14 21.00
C ALA A 137 -5.45 8.00 21.02
N LYS A 138 -6.00 7.58 22.16
CA LYS A 138 -7.43 7.32 22.31
C LYS A 138 -8.29 8.52 21.88
N GLY A 139 -9.24 8.27 20.98
CA GLY A 139 -10.16 9.28 20.48
C GLY A 139 -9.61 10.17 19.37
N LEU A 140 -8.32 10.07 19.01
CA LEU A 140 -7.71 10.87 17.96
C LEU A 140 -7.76 10.20 16.55
N ILE A 141 -7.95 8.89 16.52
CA ILE A 141 -7.99 8.08 15.30
C ILE A 141 -9.41 7.63 15.04
N ASN A 142 -9.89 7.79 13.81
CA ASN A 142 -11.25 7.46 13.41
C ASN A 142 -11.35 6.12 12.67
N GLY A 143 -10.24 5.68 12.04
CA GLY A 143 -10.23 4.47 11.25
C GLY A 143 -8.87 3.81 11.12
N ILE A 144 -8.88 2.52 10.81
CA ILE A 144 -7.69 1.71 10.53
C ILE A 144 -7.79 1.16 9.13
N THR A 145 -6.85 1.55 8.25
CA THR A 145 -6.64 0.91 6.95
C THR A 145 -5.58 -0.19 7.09
N CYS A 146 -5.85 -1.36 6.56
CA CYS A 146 -4.94 -2.48 6.71
C CYS A 146 -4.92 -3.38 5.47
N GLY A 147 -3.73 -3.62 4.98
CA GLY A 147 -3.44 -4.52 3.85
C GLY A 147 -2.22 -5.39 4.12
N ALA A 148 -1.63 -5.91 3.05
CA ALA A 148 -0.51 -6.86 3.05
C ALA A 148 -0.81 -8.10 3.90
N GLY A 149 -1.66 -8.98 3.36
CA GLY A 149 -2.13 -10.21 3.98
C GLY A 149 -3.63 -10.23 4.25
N MET A 150 -4.06 -11.14 5.09
CA MET A 150 -5.49 -11.34 5.42
C MET A 150 -5.76 -10.94 6.88
N PRO A 151 -6.12 -9.67 7.15
CA PRO A 151 -6.21 -9.14 8.52
C PRO A 151 -7.53 -9.53 9.21
N TYR A 152 -7.74 -10.82 9.45
CA TYR A 152 -8.98 -11.34 10.06
C TYR A 152 -9.31 -10.71 11.42
N ARG A 153 -8.28 -10.36 12.22
CA ARG A 153 -8.45 -9.77 13.56
C ARG A 153 -8.58 -8.25 13.57
N LEU A 154 -8.45 -7.59 12.41
CA LEU A 154 -8.57 -6.14 12.29
C LEU A 154 -9.92 -5.64 12.82
N ALA A 155 -10.99 -6.34 12.49
CA ALA A 155 -12.34 -6.00 12.90
C ALA A 155 -12.55 -6.07 14.43
N ASP A 156 -11.90 -7.05 15.10
CA ASP A 156 -11.91 -7.14 16.56
C ASP A 156 -11.17 -5.97 17.20
N ILE A 157 -10.01 -5.59 16.66
CA ILE A 157 -9.25 -4.42 17.12
C ILE A 157 -10.11 -3.16 16.97
N ALA A 158 -10.70 -2.94 15.82
CA ALA A 158 -11.54 -1.77 15.57
C ALA A 158 -12.72 -1.67 16.55
N ARG A 159 -13.44 -2.77 16.76
CA ARG A 159 -14.53 -2.86 17.74
C ARG A 159 -14.05 -2.55 19.16
N ASP A 160 -12.94 -3.14 19.59
CA ASP A 160 -12.42 -2.99 20.96
C ASP A 160 -12.08 -1.53 21.29
N PHE A 161 -11.70 -0.73 20.29
CA PHE A 161 -11.36 0.69 20.44
C PHE A 161 -12.44 1.67 19.94
N GLY A 162 -13.55 1.17 19.41
CA GLY A 162 -14.63 2.01 18.91
C GLY A 162 -14.28 2.83 17.67
N VAL A 163 -13.42 2.30 16.79
CA VAL A 163 -13.00 2.90 15.52
C VAL A 163 -13.47 2.04 14.33
N HIS A 164 -13.50 2.61 13.13
CA HIS A 164 -13.89 1.85 11.94
C HIS A 164 -12.67 1.18 11.28
N TYR A 165 -12.90 0.04 10.63
CA TYR A 165 -11.85 -0.64 9.87
C TYR A 165 -12.12 -0.58 8.36
N TYR A 166 -11.02 -0.54 7.61
CA TYR A 166 -10.98 -0.40 6.16
C TYR A 166 -9.99 -1.41 5.58
N PRO A 167 -10.44 -2.65 5.28
CA PRO A 167 -9.54 -3.64 4.70
C PRO A 167 -9.12 -3.23 3.29
N ILE A 168 -7.84 -3.41 2.97
CA ILE A 168 -7.28 -3.23 1.63
C ILE A 168 -7.27 -4.59 0.95
N ILE A 169 -7.92 -4.69 -0.19
CA ILE A 169 -8.04 -5.93 -0.97
C ILE A 169 -7.87 -5.64 -2.47
N SER A 170 -7.44 -6.62 -3.24
CA SER A 170 -7.29 -6.53 -4.70
C SER A 170 -8.36 -7.32 -5.47
N SER A 171 -9.28 -7.98 -4.78
CA SER A 171 -10.30 -8.78 -5.45
C SER A 171 -11.53 -9.02 -4.58
N ALA A 172 -12.69 -9.21 -5.22
CA ALA A 172 -13.92 -9.63 -4.56
C ALA A 172 -13.76 -10.95 -3.79
N ARG A 173 -12.93 -11.87 -4.30
CA ARG A 173 -12.61 -13.14 -3.62
C ARG A 173 -11.93 -12.92 -2.27
N ALA A 174 -10.98 -11.98 -2.20
CA ALA A 174 -10.30 -11.67 -0.95
C ALA A 174 -11.29 -11.07 0.08
N PHE A 175 -12.15 -10.14 -0.34
CA PHE A 175 -13.20 -9.59 0.52
C PHE A 175 -14.15 -10.68 1.02
N ASN A 176 -14.61 -11.58 0.15
CA ASN A 176 -15.48 -12.70 0.55
C ASN A 176 -14.84 -13.59 1.63
N ALA A 177 -13.55 -13.87 1.52
CA ALA A 177 -12.83 -14.64 2.52
C ALA A 177 -12.77 -13.93 3.88
N LEU A 178 -12.48 -12.63 3.90
CA LEU A 178 -12.47 -11.81 5.12
C LEU A 178 -13.87 -11.72 5.72
N TRP A 179 -14.88 -11.46 4.91
CA TRP A 179 -16.28 -11.36 5.35
C TRP A 179 -16.77 -12.63 6.00
N LYS A 180 -16.67 -13.75 5.31
CA LYS A 180 -17.19 -15.04 5.83
C LYS A 180 -16.48 -15.54 7.07
N ARG A 181 -15.17 -15.27 7.21
CA ARG A 181 -14.37 -15.77 8.32
C ARG A 181 -14.41 -14.88 9.56
N ALA A 182 -14.54 -13.56 9.37
CA ALA A 182 -14.41 -12.62 10.47
C ALA A 182 -15.44 -11.47 10.44
N TYR A 183 -15.50 -10.69 9.36
CA TYR A 183 -16.09 -9.35 9.36
C TYR A 183 -17.62 -9.33 9.45
N SER A 184 -18.31 -10.41 9.08
CA SER A 184 -19.76 -10.49 9.19
C SER A 184 -20.29 -10.30 10.61
N LYS A 185 -19.46 -10.56 11.62
CA LYS A 185 -19.80 -10.43 13.06
C LYS A 185 -19.58 -9.01 13.60
N THR A 186 -18.94 -8.15 12.85
CA THR A 186 -18.51 -6.80 13.25
C THR A 186 -18.82 -5.79 12.14
N ARG A 187 -19.89 -6.05 11.40
CA ARG A 187 -20.28 -5.28 10.21
C ARG A 187 -20.49 -3.79 10.49
N GLU A 188 -20.94 -3.47 11.68
CA GLU A 188 -21.22 -2.11 12.15
C GLU A 188 -19.96 -1.24 12.23
N TRP A 189 -18.79 -1.87 12.32
CA TRP A 189 -17.49 -1.20 12.35
C TRP A 189 -16.79 -1.13 10.98
N LEU A 190 -17.38 -1.72 9.93
CA LEU A 190 -16.84 -1.62 8.57
C LEU A 190 -17.13 -0.22 8.01
N GLY A 191 -16.11 0.62 7.92
CA GLY A 191 -16.24 1.99 7.44
C GLY A 191 -16.14 2.13 5.92
N GLY A 192 -15.48 1.19 5.25
CA GLY A 192 -15.30 1.13 3.80
C GLY A 192 -14.43 -0.05 3.41
N VAL A 193 -14.34 -0.34 2.11
CA VAL A 193 -13.45 -1.36 1.55
C VAL A 193 -12.53 -0.69 0.55
N VAL A 194 -11.22 -0.76 0.79
CA VAL A 194 -10.23 -0.24 -0.15
C VAL A 194 -9.98 -1.31 -1.21
N TYR A 195 -10.38 -1.02 -2.44
CA TYR A 195 -9.96 -1.81 -3.60
C TYR A 195 -8.65 -1.23 -4.11
N GLU A 196 -7.58 -1.96 -3.93
CA GLU A 196 -6.25 -1.62 -4.42
C GLU A 196 -5.98 -2.33 -5.74
N ASP A 197 -5.87 -1.54 -6.82
CA ASP A 197 -5.59 -2.11 -8.14
C ASP A 197 -4.20 -2.76 -8.18
N PRO A 198 -4.10 -4.06 -8.51
CA PRO A 198 -2.85 -4.79 -8.39
C PRO A 198 -1.80 -4.43 -9.45
N TRP A 199 -2.15 -3.69 -10.50
CA TRP A 199 -1.20 -3.22 -11.52
C TRP A 199 -0.82 -1.75 -11.36
N LEU A 200 -1.75 -0.93 -10.86
CA LEU A 200 -1.62 0.52 -10.80
C LEU A 200 -1.20 1.04 -9.42
N ALA A 201 -1.39 0.24 -8.36
CA ALA A 201 -0.98 0.65 -7.02
C ALA A 201 0.54 0.66 -6.86
N GLY A 202 1.05 1.68 -6.17
CA GLY A 202 2.45 1.78 -5.78
C GLY A 202 2.80 0.91 -4.58
N GLY A 203 4.07 0.58 -4.41
CA GLY A 203 4.53 -0.29 -3.32
C GLY A 203 4.08 -1.74 -3.48
N HIS A 204 3.92 -2.45 -2.38
CA HIS A 204 3.38 -3.81 -2.39
C HIS A 204 1.91 -3.78 -2.80
N ASN A 205 1.55 -4.60 -3.77
CA ASN A 205 0.19 -4.73 -4.27
C ASN A 205 -0.30 -6.19 -4.16
N GLY A 206 -1.58 -6.37 -4.39
CA GLY A 206 -2.23 -7.66 -4.24
C GLY A 206 -2.29 -8.49 -5.52
N LEU A 207 -1.34 -8.33 -6.46
CA LEU A 207 -1.29 -9.14 -7.66
C LEU A 207 -1.12 -10.61 -7.29
N SER A 208 -2.02 -11.46 -7.75
CA SER A 208 -1.97 -12.89 -7.45
C SER A 208 -1.12 -13.64 -8.47
N ASN A 209 -0.61 -14.82 -8.10
CA ASN A 209 0.18 -15.66 -9.01
C ASN A 209 -0.58 -16.13 -10.26
N SER A 210 -1.91 -15.97 -10.29
CA SER A 210 -2.73 -16.29 -11.46
C SER A 210 -2.93 -15.11 -12.41
N GLU A 211 -2.47 -13.92 -12.04
CA GLU A 211 -2.58 -12.70 -12.82
C GLU A 211 -1.25 -12.39 -13.53
N ASP A 212 -1.29 -12.02 -14.81
CA ASP A 212 -0.09 -11.66 -15.57
C ASP A 212 0.28 -10.19 -15.28
N PRO A 213 1.44 -9.90 -14.68
CA PRO A 213 1.86 -8.53 -14.38
C PRO A 213 1.99 -7.62 -15.61
N ARG A 214 2.10 -8.21 -16.80
CA ARG A 214 2.22 -7.49 -18.09
C ARG A 214 0.89 -7.21 -18.77
N LYS A 215 -0.23 -7.72 -18.21
CA LYS A 215 -1.57 -7.59 -18.77
C LYS A 215 -2.50 -6.96 -17.75
N PRO A 216 -2.40 -5.64 -17.54
CA PRO A 216 -3.30 -4.94 -16.63
C PRO A 216 -4.75 -5.09 -17.10
N GLU A 217 -5.63 -5.33 -16.15
CA GLU A 217 -7.07 -5.41 -16.38
C GLU A 217 -7.73 -4.06 -16.03
N ASP A 218 -8.85 -3.77 -16.67
CA ASP A 218 -9.68 -2.63 -16.30
C ASP A 218 -10.23 -2.80 -14.86
N PRO A 219 -10.04 -1.83 -13.96
CA PRO A 219 -10.53 -1.91 -12.61
C PRO A 219 -12.07 -1.88 -12.50
N PHE A 220 -12.78 -1.28 -13.46
CA PHE A 220 -14.23 -1.10 -13.38
C PHE A 220 -15.00 -2.43 -13.23
N PRO A 221 -14.82 -3.44 -14.09
CA PRO A 221 -15.51 -4.73 -13.93
C PRO A 221 -15.15 -5.44 -12.62
N ARG A 222 -13.92 -5.26 -12.13
CA ARG A 222 -13.45 -5.87 -10.88
C ARG A 222 -14.12 -5.24 -9.66
N VAL A 223 -14.24 -3.91 -9.64
CA VAL A 223 -14.93 -3.17 -8.58
C VAL A 223 -16.44 -3.38 -8.64
N LEU A 224 -17.01 -3.45 -9.83
CA LEU A 224 -18.43 -3.79 -10.01
C LEU A 224 -18.75 -5.17 -9.40
N LYS A 225 -17.90 -6.17 -9.64
CA LYS A 225 -18.03 -7.49 -9.03
C LYS A 225 -17.93 -7.44 -7.50
N LEU A 226 -17.01 -6.64 -6.96
CA LEU A 226 -16.92 -6.41 -5.52
C LEU A 226 -18.20 -5.78 -4.98
N ARG A 227 -18.73 -4.75 -5.64
CA ARG A 227 -19.98 -4.08 -5.24
C ARG A 227 -21.17 -5.03 -5.25
N GLN A 228 -21.30 -5.86 -6.27
CA GLN A 228 -22.36 -6.86 -6.35
C GLN A 228 -22.31 -7.82 -5.14
N GLN A 229 -21.12 -8.32 -4.81
CA GLN A 229 -20.93 -9.17 -3.64
C GLN A 229 -21.21 -8.44 -2.32
N MET A 230 -20.81 -7.16 -2.20
CA MET A 230 -21.12 -6.36 -1.01
C MET A 230 -22.64 -6.18 -0.86
N ARG A 231 -23.38 -5.98 -1.94
CA ARG A 231 -24.86 -5.91 -1.93
C ARG A 231 -25.49 -7.20 -1.43
N GLU A 232 -24.98 -8.36 -1.85
CA GLU A 232 -25.44 -9.68 -1.35
C GLU A 232 -25.25 -9.81 0.17
N PHE A 233 -24.24 -9.16 0.72
CA PHE A 233 -23.98 -9.11 2.18
C PHE A 233 -24.75 -7.99 2.90
N GLY A 234 -25.58 -7.23 2.20
CA GLY A 234 -26.32 -6.10 2.76
C GLY A 234 -25.42 -4.86 3.02
N LEU A 235 -24.32 -4.73 2.27
CA LEU A 235 -23.32 -3.66 2.40
C LEU A 235 -23.36 -2.71 1.20
N GLY A 236 -24.52 -2.52 0.57
CA GLY A 236 -24.67 -1.66 -0.59
C GLY A 236 -24.28 -0.19 -0.35
N ASP A 237 -24.49 0.29 0.86
CA ASP A 237 -24.21 1.69 1.26
C ASP A 237 -22.79 1.88 1.84
N VAL A 238 -22.02 0.80 2.03
CA VAL A 238 -20.64 0.89 2.51
C VAL A 238 -19.74 1.34 1.36
N PRO A 239 -18.95 2.41 1.50
CA PRO A 239 -18.10 2.92 0.41
C PRO A 239 -17.06 1.92 -0.06
N ILE A 240 -16.81 1.90 -1.37
CA ILE A 240 -15.59 1.34 -1.94
C ILE A 240 -14.63 2.51 -2.17
N ILE A 241 -13.38 2.34 -1.75
CA ILE A 241 -12.33 3.32 -1.92
C ILE A 241 -11.41 2.79 -3.02
N MET A 242 -11.46 3.41 -4.20
CA MET A 242 -10.61 3.05 -5.32
C MET A 242 -9.18 3.55 -5.08
N ALA A 243 -8.21 2.64 -5.07
CA ALA A 243 -6.80 2.90 -4.88
C ALA A 243 -5.96 2.33 -6.03
N GLY A 244 -4.92 3.05 -6.42
CA GLY A 244 -4.08 2.72 -7.56
C GLY A 244 -4.50 3.44 -8.84
N GLY A 245 -3.55 4.16 -9.45
CA GLY A 245 -3.77 4.92 -10.68
C GLY A 245 -4.57 6.22 -10.52
N VAL A 246 -5.02 6.55 -9.33
CA VAL A 246 -5.79 7.79 -9.11
C VAL A 246 -4.83 8.99 -9.08
N TRP A 247 -4.85 9.75 -10.16
CA TRP A 247 -4.06 10.98 -10.27
C TRP A 247 -4.93 12.21 -10.52
N TRP A 248 -5.82 12.19 -11.50
CA TRP A 248 -6.83 13.18 -11.78
C TRP A 248 -8.23 12.59 -11.64
N LEU A 249 -9.15 13.28 -10.98
CA LEU A 249 -10.53 12.78 -10.83
C LEU A 249 -11.33 12.84 -12.13
N GLU A 250 -10.90 13.66 -13.08
CA GLU A 250 -11.46 13.69 -14.44
C GLU A 250 -11.41 12.31 -15.12
N GLU A 251 -10.34 11.56 -14.87
CA GLU A 251 -10.16 10.22 -15.42
C GLU A 251 -11.14 9.19 -14.83
N TRP A 252 -11.81 9.57 -13.73
CA TRP A 252 -12.74 8.72 -12.98
C TRP A 252 -14.17 9.26 -12.97
N GLU A 253 -14.51 10.17 -13.90
CA GLU A 253 -15.81 10.84 -13.92
C GLU A 253 -16.98 9.86 -14.02
N ASP A 254 -16.82 8.77 -14.78
CA ASP A 254 -17.83 7.72 -14.93
C ASP A 254 -18.05 6.91 -13.63
N TRP A 255 -17.17 7.05 -12.65
CA TRP A 255 -17.29 6.39 -11.34
C TRP A 255 -18.03 7.25 -10.32
N ILE A 256 -18.03 8.58 -10.52
CA ILE A 256 -18.65 9.53 -9.61
C ILE A 256 -20.18 9.45 -9.79
N ASP A 257 -20.88 9.25 -8.68
CA ASP A 257 -22.34 9.09 -8.62
C ASP A 257 -22.86 7.96 -9.54
N ASN A 258 -22.06 6.93 -9.76
CA ASN A 258 -22.45 5.79 -10.57
C ASN A 258 -23.35 4.84 -9.75
N PRO A 259 -24.62 4.62 -10.15
CA PRO A 259 -25.57 3.80 -9.39
C PRO A 259 -25.16 2.31 -9.31
N ASP A 260 -24.41 1.82 -10.28
CA ASP A 260 -23.94 0.44 -10.29
C ASP A 260 -22.81 0.23 -9.27
N LEU A 261 -21.96 1.23 -9.07
CA LEU A 261 -20.88 1.21 -8.10
C LEU A 261 -21.35 1.61 -6.69
N GLY A 262 -22.42 2.40 -6.56
CA GLY A 262 -22.84 3.00 -5.29
C GLY A 262 -21.82 4.00 -4.77
N PRO A 263 -21.70 4.24 -3.44
CA PRO A 263 -20.77 5.23 -2.91
C PRO A 263 -19.31 4.79 -3.17
N VAL A 264 -18.56 5.67 -3.85
CA VAL A 264 -17.14 5.48 -4.17
C VAL A 264 -16.33 6.66 -3.65
N ALA A 265 -15.18 6.40 -3.07
CA ALA A 265 -14.15 7.37 -2.77
C ALA A 265 -12.87 7.05 -3.55
N PHE A 266 -11.96 8.01 -3.64
CA PHE A 266 -10.72 7.90 -4.40
C PHE A 266 -9.51 8.10 -3.49
N GLN A 267 -8.59 7.13 -3.50
CA GLN A 267 -7.39 7.18 -2.70
C GLN A 267 -6.19 7.60 -3.54
N PHE A 268 -5.54 8.65 -3.10
CA PHE A 268 -4.34 9.20 -3.73
C PHE A 268 -3.08 8.69 -3.03
N GLY A 269 -2.26 7.94 -3.74
CA GLY A 269 -0.97 7.45 -3.24
C GLY A 269 0.16 8.46 -3.50
N THR A 270 0.38 8.81 -4.77
CA THR A 270 1.54 9.58 -5.22
C THR A 270 1.35 11.09 -5.09
N ARG A 271 0.17 11.63 -5.40
CA ARG A 271 -0.07 13.09 -5.35
C ARG A 271 0.22 13.73 -3.98
N PRO A 272 -0.15 13.13 -2.84
CA PRO A 272 0.20 13.67 -1.53
C PRO A 272 1.71 13.79 -1.28
N LEU A 273 2.54 13.07 -2.03
CA LEU A 273 4.00 13.19 -1.95
C LEU A 273 4.52 14.54 -2.45
N LEU A 274 3.74 15.26 -3.27
CA LEU A 274 4.12 16.53 -3.86
C LEU A 274 3.86 17.74 -2.94
N THR A 275 3.19 17.51 -1.81
CA THR A 275 2.86 18.60 -0.87
C THR A 275 4.08 19.02 -0.05
N THR A 276 4.00 20.18 0.56
CA THR A 276 5.06 20.73 1.43
C THR A 276 5.24 19.91 2.70
N GLU A 277 4.16 19.29 3.19
CA GLU A 277 4.13 18.43 4.39
C GLU A 277 4.79 17.07 4.16
N SER A 278 4.95 16.66 2.91
CA SER A 278 5.59 15.38 2.59
C SER A 278 7.09 15.42 2.89
N PRO A 279 7.64 14.41 3.60
CA PRO A 279 9.03 14.39 4.02
C PRO A 279 10.01 14.02 2.91
N ILE A 280 9.55 13.66 1.70
CA ILE A 280 10.47 13.36 0.60
C ILE A 280 11.16 14.62 0.09
N SER A 281 12.38 14.46 -0.44
CA SER A 281 13.15 15.59 -0.95
C SER A 281 12.49 16.24 -2.17
N ASP A 282 12.76 17.53 -2.38
CA ASP A 282 12.24 18.28 -3.53
C ASP A 282 12.71 17.68 -4.86
N ALA A 283 13.94 17.14 -4.91
CA ALA A 283 14.42 16.42 -6.08
C ALA A 283 13.54 15.19 -6.43
N TRP A 284 13.02 14.49 -5.44
CA TRP A 284 12.05 13.42 -5.67
C TRP A 284 10.69 13.97 -6.10
N LYS A 285 10.22 15.08 -5.53
CA LYS A 285 8.96 15.72 -5.97
C LYS A 285 9.04 16.11 -7.44
N GLU A 286 10.13 16.75 -7.85
CA GLU A 286 10.40 17.09 -9.25
C GLU A 286 10.46 15.86 -10.15
N ARG A 287 11.13 14.80 -9.71
CA ARG A 287 11.20 13.53 -10.46
C ARG A 287 9.80 12.93 -10.67
N LEU A 288 8.94 12.93 -9.65
CA LEU A 288 7.58 12.41 -9.75
C LEU A 288 6.73 13.15 -10.80
N LEU A 289 6.93 14.46 -10.97
CA LEU A 289 6.24 15.27 -11.98
C LEU A 289 6.71 14.98 -13.42
N THR A 290 7.88 14.40 -13.59
CA THR A 290 8.48 14.12 -14.90
C THR A 290 8.36 12.65 -15.33
N LEU A 291 7.75 11.79 -14.51
CA LEU A 291 7.59 10.37 -14.81
C LEU A 291 6.72 10.16 -16.05
N LYS A 292 7.13 9.18 -16.85
CA LYS A 292 6.42 8.74 -18.04
C LYS A 292 6.00 7.27 -17.90
N ARG A 293 5.14 6.83 -18.78
CA ARG A 293 4.78 5.41 -18.89
C ARG A 293 6.04 4.57 -19.08
N GLY A 294 6.25 3.57 -18.22
CA GLY A 294 7.44 2.70 -18.23
C GLY A 294 8.52 3.11 -17.22
N ASP A 295 8.42 4.30 -16.60
CA ASP A 295 9.34 4.70 -15.52
C ASP A 295 9.01 4.02 -14.18
N VAL A 296 7.86 3.39 -14.06
CA VAL A 296 7.46 2.58 -12.91
C VAL A 296 7.54 1.11 -13.27
N LEU A 297 8.25 0.35 -12.47
CA LEU A 297 8.45 -1.08 -12.64
C LEU A 297 7.59 -1.85 -11.64
N LEU A 298 6.68 -2.69 -12.14
CA LEU A 298 5.98 -3.72 -11.38
C LEU A 298 6.82 -4.99 -11.40
N GLN A 299 7.34 -5.43 -10.25
CA GLN A 299 8.37 -6.46 -10.19
C GLN A 299 8.25 -7.33 -8.91
N PRO A 300 8.75 -8.60 -8.93
CA PRO A 300 8.70 -9.52 -7.80
C PRO A 300 9.94 -9.47 -6.89
N PHE A 301 10.80 -8.44 -6.98
CA PHE A 301 12.09 -8.39 -6.27
C PHE A 301 11.97 -8.04 -4.78
N SER A 302 10.74 -7.82 -4.29
CA SER A 302 10.53 -7.56 -2.87
C SER A 302 10.99 -8.74 -2.02
N PRO A 303 11.69 -8.50 -0.89
CA PRO A 303 12.07 -9.55 0.05
C PRO A 303 10.89 -10.35 0.61
N THR A 304 9.69 -9.82 0.51
CA THR A 304 8.44 -10.48 0.94
C THR A 304 7.91 -11.48 -0.10
N GLY A 305 8.46 -11.47 -1.33
CA GLY A 305 7.99 -12.29 -2.44
C GLY A 305 6.69 -11.81 -3.10
N PHE A 306 6.13 -10.68 -2.65
CA PHE A 306 4.98 -10.05 -3.29
C PHE A 306 5.43 -9.11 -4.41
N TYR A 307 4.59 -8.97 -5.42
CA TYR A 307 4.79 -7.93 -6.42
C TYR A 307 4.76 -6.55 -5.79
N SER A 308 5.61 -5.68 -6.27
CA SER A 308 5.61 -4.28 -5.88
C SER A 308 5.96 -3.36 -7.05
N SER A 309 5.40 -2.14 -7.01
CA SER A 309 5.65 -1.11 -8.00
C SER A 309 6.54 -0.03 -7.41
N ALA A 310 7.61 0.30 -8.14
CA ALA A 310 8.52 1.37 -7.75
C ALA A 310 9.03 2.13 -8.99
N VAL A 311 9.45 3.38 -8.78
CA VAL A 311 10.12 4.17 -9.83
C VAL A 311 11.47 3.52 -10.14
N ARG A 312 11.74 3.29 -11.42
CA ARG A 312 13.03 2.77 -11.88
C ARG A 312 14.16 3.69 -11.46
N ASN A 313 15.15 3.11 -10.82
CA ASN A 313 16.40 3.73 -10.44
C ASN A 313 17.55 2.73 -10.66
N GLU A 314 18.78 3.17 -10.43
CA GLU A 314 19.97 2.35 -10.62
C GLU A 314 19.92 1.05 -9.81
N PHE A 315 19.47 1.12 -8.56
CA PHE A 315 19.33 -0.07 -7.69
C PHE A 315 18.33 -1.10 -8.26
N LEU A 316 17.18 -0.65 -8.76
CA LEU A 316 16.20 -1.55 -9.37
C LEU A 316 16.71 -2.13 -10.69
N HIS A 317 17.48 -1.37 -11.44
CA HIS A 317 18.13 -1.87 -12.66
C HIS A 317 19.12 -3.00 -12.34
N GLU A 318 19.97 -2.81 -11.33
CA GLU A 318 20.84 -3.88 -10.83
C GLU A 318 20.07 -5.13 -10.38
N LEU A 319 18.92 -4.94 -9.73
CA LEU A 319 18.07 -6.07 -9.33
C LEU A 319 17.44 -6.80 -10.51
N GLU A 320 17.03 -6.08 -11.56
CA GLU A 320 16.57 -6.70 -12.81
C GLU A 320 17.67 -7.56 -13.43
N GLU A 321 18.88 -7.03 -13.60
CA GLU A 321 20.02 -7.76 -14.14
C GLU A 321 20.38 -9.00 -13.30
N ARG A 322 20.34 -8.87 -11.97
CA ARG A 322 20.57 -10.02 -11.09
C ARG A 322 19.48 -11.07 -11.21
N ASN A 323 18.21 -10.63 -11.33
CA ASN A 323 17.08 -11.54 -11.47
C ASN A 323 17.13 -12.33 -12.80
N GLU A 324 17.63 -11.76 -13.88
CA GLU A 324 17.83 -12.46 -15.13
C GLU A 324 18.82 -13.62 -15.01
N ARG A 325 19.71 -13.55 -14.01
CA ARG A 325 20.70 -14.59 -13.69
C ARG A 325 20.23 -15.58 -12.61
N GLN A 326 19.00 -15.45 -12.10
CA GLN A 326 18.47 -16.39 -11.12
C GLN A 326 17.90 -17.63 -11.79
N VAL A 327 18.03 -18.74 -11.08
CA VAL A 327 17.44 -20.03 -11.46
C VAL A 327 16.67 -20.63 -10.30
N ALA A 328 15.61 -21.34 -10.58
CA ALA A 328 14.88 -22.09 -9.58
C ALA A 328 15.68 -23.33 -9.15
N TYR A 329 15.67 -23.62 -7.86
CA TYR A 329 16.28 -24.84 -7.33
C TYR A 329 15.46 -25.42 -6.18
N THR A 330 15.69 -26.70 -5.89
CA THR A 330 15.14 -27.38 -4.72
C THR A 330 16.26 -28.07 -3.90
N SER A 331 15.95 -28.46 -2.66
CA SER A 331 16.88 -29.25 -1.83
C SER A 331 16.80 -30.74 -2.14
N GLU A 332 15.80 -31.17 -2.90
CA GLU A 332 15.55 -32.57 -3.28
C GLU A 332 15.12 -32.63 -4.75
N PRO A 333 15.43 -33.73 -5.46
CA PRO A 333 15.03 -33.90 -6.85
C PRO A 333 13.49 -34.09 -6.92
N VAL A 334 12.79 -33.11 -7.46
CA VAL A 334 11.34 -33.14 -7.66
C VAL A 334 10.97 -32.64 -9.07
N GLY A 335 10.03 -33.31 -9.71
CA GLY A 335 9.62 -32.95 -11.06
C GLY A 335 10.79 -33.01 -12.05
N ASP A 336 11.08 -31.91 -12.71
CA ASP A 336 12.19 -31.72 -13.64
C ASP A 336 13.48 -31.15 -12.99
N HIS A 337 13.47 -30.91 -11.67
CA HIS A 337 14.64 -30.51 -10.88
C HIS A 337 15.50 -31.74 -10.52
N ILE A 338 16.21 -32.29 -11.47
CA ILE A 338 16.99 -33.54 -11.34
C ILE A 338 18.50 -33.37 -11.55
N ALA A 339 18.96 -32.21 -11.99
CA ALA A 339 20.37 -31.95 -12.20
C ALA A 339 21.01 -31.39 -10.92
N GLU A 340 22.05 -32.04 -10.41
CA GLU A 340 22.75 -31.63 -9.19
C GLU A 340 23.74 -30.49 -9.43
N TYR A 341 23.80 -29.55 -8.47
CA TYR A 341 24.75 -28.46 -8.46
C TYR A 341 25.21 -28.14 -7.02
N GLY A 342 26.54 -28.02 -6.85
CA GLY A 342 27.13 -27.69 -5.55
C GLY A 342 27.22 -26.18 -5.33
N VAL A 343 26.68 -25.67 -4.23
CA VAL A 343 26.63 -24.23 -3.93
C VAL A 343 27.42 -23.90 -2.67
N GLY A 344 28.30 -22.91 -2.81
CA GLY A 344 29.06 -22.29 -1.73
C GLY A 344 30.14 -23.17 -1.11
N PRO A 345 30.90 -22.66 -0.12
CA PRO A 345 32.10 -23.30 0.43
C PRO A 345 31.82 -24.60 1.18
N ARG A 346 30.58 -24.81 1.62
CA ARG A 346 30.14 -26.04 2.29
C ARG A 346 29.61 -27.11 1.33
N LYS A 347 29.69 -26.88 0.02
CA LYS A 347 29.22 -27.81 -1.01
C LYS A 347 27.77 -28.30 -0.75
N ARG A 348 26.88 -27.38 -0.42
CA ARG A 348 25.44 -27.68 -0.37
C ARG A 348 24.99 -28.14 -1.76
N VAL A 349 24.42 -29.31 -1.84
CA VAL A 349 23.83 -29.80 -3.12
C VAL A 349 22.44 -29.21 -3.26
N VAL A 350 22.16 -28.64 -4.43
CA VAL A 350 20.83 -28.21 -4.87
C VAL A 350 20.50 -28.88 -6.19
N TYR A 351 19.23 -29.02 -6.47
CA TYR A 351 18.73 -29.62 -7.70
C TYR A 351 18.13 -28.55 -8.57
N LEU A 352 18.58 -28.50 -9.81
CA LEU A 352 18.17 -27.56 -10.85
C LEU A 352 17.49 -28.34 -11.96
N THR A 353 16.72 -27.64 -12.80
CA THR A 353 16.34 -28.20 -14.09
C THR A 353 17.59 -28.35 -14.97
N PRO A 354 17.65 -29.31 -15.91
CA PRO A 354 18.76 -29.39 -16.86
C PRO A 354 18.99 -28.09 -17.63
N HIS A 355 17.92 -27.36 -17.95
CA HIS A 355 17.98 -26.07 -18.61
C HIS A 355 18.68 -25.01 -17.72
N ASP A 356 18.27 -24.90 -16.47
CA ASP A 356 18.85 -23.93 -15.54
C ASP A 356 20.30 -24.27 -15.19
N LEU A 357 20.66 -25.55 -15.10
CA LEU A 357 22.05 -25.98 -14.93
C LEU A 357 22.93 -25.53 -16.10
N ALA A 358 22.42 -25.63 -17.32
CA ALA A 358 23.15 -25.17 -18.51
C ALA A 358 23.37 -23.65 -18.46
N ARG A 359 22.38 -22.87 -18.02
CA ARG A 359 22.50 -21.41 -17.81
C ARG A 359 23.56 -21.08 -16.75
N VAL A 360 23.54 -21.73 -15.60
CA VAL A 360 24.51 -21.50 -14.52
C VAL A 360 25.93 -21.80 -15.00
N ARG A 361 26.15 -22.91 -15.70
CA ARG A 361 27.46 -23.25 -16.29
C ARG A 361 27.93 -22.24 -17.32
N HIS A 362 27.02 -21.68 -18.12
CA HIS A 362 27.36 -20.62 -19.05
C HIS A 362 27.83 -19.36 -18.32
N TRP A 363 27.11 -18.94 -17.28
CA TRP A 363 27.52 -17.79 -16.46
C TRP A 363 28.86 -18.00 -15.74
N GLU A 364 29.18 -19.22 -15.29
CA GLU A 364 30.50 -19.54 -14.72
C GLU A 364 31.63 -19.34 -15.74
N VAL A 365 31.40 -19.76 -16.99
CA VAL A 365 32.35 -19.55 -18.09
C VAL A 365 32.56 -18.08 -18.42
N GLU A 366 31.51 -17.26 -18.28
CA GLU A 366 31.57 -15.82 -18.45
C GLU A 366 32.20 -15.09 -17.23
N GLY A 367 32.55 -15.80 -16.17
CA GLY A 367 33.22 -15.26 -15.00
C GLY A 367 32.30 -14.68 -13.94
N HIS A 368 31.01 -14.98 -13.97
CA HIS A 368 30.05 -14.60 -12.93
C HIS A 368 30.22 -15.50 -11.70
N VAL A 369 31.04 -15.07 -10.75
CA VAL A 369 31.43 -15.85 -9.56
C VAL A 369 30.25 -16.12 -8.61
N GLU A 370 29.21 -15.32 -8.67
CA GLU A 370 28.00 -15.45 -7.82
C GLU A 370 26.97 -16.44 -8.37
N ALA A 371 27.18 -16.91 -9.57
CA ALA A 371 26.33 -17.96 -10.14
C ALA A 371 26.58 -19.30 -9.46
#